data_4f8aac3b57caebf855cb3bf69851fb44
#
_entry.id   4f8aac3b57caebf855cb3bf69851fb44
#
_cell.length_a   1.000
_cell.length_b   1.000
_cell.length_c   1.000
_cell.angle_alpha   90.00
_cell.angle_beta   90.00
_cell.angle_gamma   90.00
#
_symmetry.space_group_name_H-M   'P 1'
#
loop_
_entity.id
_entity.type
_entity.pdbx_description
1 polymer ?
#
loop_
_entity_poly.entity_id
_entity_poly.type
_entity_poly.pdbx_seq_one_letter_code
_entity_poly.pdbx_strand_id
1 'polypeptide(L)'
;RGLGDVYKRQIPHGSYHTKQISDYLVQFAKERNLECSQDDSNNVVIRKAASAGYEDAPVVILQGHCDMVCEKTADSTHDFEKDGLDLMIEGDYVTANGTTLGGDDGIAVAYMLAVLESDDLQLPAIEALITTDEEIGLLGAAALNGNELKGRTLLNMDSEEEGILTVSCAGGMTAMMDLPVRRSEVMGEQMEVTISGLAGGHSGTEIHKNRANSNILAGRFLYELAGK
;
A
#
# COMPACT_ATOMS: atom_id res chain seq x y z
N ARG A 1 -16.66 -16.16 -7.52
CA ARG A 1 -16.74 -14.88 -8.26
C ARG A 1 -15.65 -14.00 -7.70
N GLY A 2 -14.71 -13.58 -8.56
CA GLY A 2 -13.54 -12.84 -8.11
C GLY A 2 -13.86 -11.41 -7.67
N LEU A 3 -14.16 -11.23 -6.38
CA LEU A 3 -14.30 -9.91 -5.76
C LEU A 3 -13.02 -9.07 -5.96
N GLY A 4 -11.85 -9.71 -5.95
CA GLY A 4 -10.58 -9.05 -6.22
C GLY A 4 -10.49 -8.41 -7.61
N ASP A 5 -11.12 -9.00 -8.62
CA ASP A 5 -11.12 -8.49 -10.00
C ASP A 5 -11.91 -7.18 -10.14
N VAL A 6 -13.06 -7.09 -9.47
CA VAL A 6 -13.92 -5.90 -9.52
C VAL A 6 -13.32 -4.76 -8.72
N TYR A 7 -12.72 -5.08 -7.60
CA TYR A 7 -12.12 -4.12 -6.68
C TYR A 7 -10.93 -3.38 -7.31
N LYS A 8 -9.98 -4.12 -7.89
CA LYS A 8 -8.76 -3.54 -8.44
C LYS A 8 -8.94 -2.90 -9.81
N ARG A 9 -9.89 -3.37 -10.58
CA ARG A 9 -10.03 -2.99 -11.98
C ARG A 9 -10.69 -1.64 -12.22
N GLN A 10 -11.52 -1.17 -11.29
CA GLN A 10 -12.46 -0.08 -11.58
C GLN A 10 -12.35 1.14 -10.68
N ILE A 11 -11.62 1.07 -9.58
CA ILE A 11 -11.55 2.17 -8.62
C ILE A 11 -10.10 2.64 -8.50
N PRO A 12 -9.79 3.88 -8.90
CA PRO A 12 -8.52 4.50 -8.60
C PRO A 12 -8.22 4.48 -7.10
N HIS A 13 -7.01 4.03 -6.74
CA HIS A 13 -6.62 3.87 -5.33
C HIS A 13 -5.12 4.11 -5.07
N GLY A 14 -4.51 5.00 -5.84
CA GLY A 14 -3.14 5.43 -5.57
C GLY A 14 -3.01 6.12 -4.21
N SER A 15 -1.82 6.04 -3.60
CA SER A 15 -1.51 6.78 -2.38
C SER A 15 -1.84 8.27 -2.53
N TYR A 16 -2.28 8.94 -1.47
CA TYR A 16 -2.92 10.25 -1.43
C TYR A 16 -4.31 10.36 -2.08
N HIS A 17 -4.74 9.39 -2.90
CA HIS A 17 -6.02 9.43 -3.64
C HIS A 17 -6.95 8.28 -3.20
N THR A 18 -6.98 7.99 -1.91
CA THR A 18 -7.65 6.81 -1.32
C THR A 18 -9.15 6.99 -1.05
N LYS A 19 -9.70 8.20 -1.22
CA LYS A 19 -11.10 8.48 -0.86
C LYS A 19 -12.12 7.62 -1.62
N GLN A 20 -11.90 7.41 -2.93
CA GLN A 20 -12.87 6.64 -3.73
C GLN A 20 -12.94 5.18 -3.31
N ILE A 21 -11.78 4.56 -3.06
CA ILE A 21 -11.72 3.19 -2.62
C ILE A 21 -12.26 3.02 -1.20
N SER A 22 -11.96 3.97 -0.31
CA SER A 22 -12.49 3.99 1.05
C SER A 22 -14.02 4.10 1.05
N ASP A 23 -14.60 4.96 0.22
CA ASP A 23 -16.05 5.09 0.07
C ASP A 23 -16.70 3.82 -0.49
N TYR A 24 -16.03 3.14 -1.42
CA TYR A 24 -16.47 1.85 -1.91
C TYR A 24 -16.53 0.80 -0.78
N LEU A 25 -15.52 0.74 0.08
CA LEU A 25 -15.49 -0.18 1.22
C LEU A 25 -16.64 0.09 2.20
N VAL A 26 -16.93 1.36 2.46
CA VAL A 26 -18.10 1.76 3.27
C VAL A 26 -19.40 1.34 2.60
N GLN A 27 -19.51 1.52 1.27
CA GLN A 27 -20.69 1.10 0.52
C GLN A 27 -20.85 -0.43 0.54
N PHE A 28 -19.75 -1.18 0.35
CA PHE A 28 -19.72 -2.64 0.47
C PHE A 28 -20.29 -3.12 1.80
N ALA A 29 -19.87 -2.50 2.91
CA ALA A 29 -20.36 -2.83 4.25
C ALA A 29 -21.86 -2.53 4.40
N LYS A 30 -22.32 -1.36 3.94
CA LYS A 30 -23.73 -0.97 4.00
C LYS A 30 -24.64 -1.92 3.23
N GLU A 31 -24.25 -2.33 2.04
CA GLU A 31 -25.03 -3.27 1.21
C GLU A 31 -25.20 -4.64 1.86
N ARG A 32 -24.30 -5.01 2.77
CA ARG A 32 -24.29 -6.28 3.52
C ARG A 32 -24.78 -6.14 4.96
N ASN A 33 -25.28 -4.96 5.32
CA ASN A 33 -25.71 -4.64 6.69
C ASN A 33 -24.62 -4.91 7.74
N LEU A 34 -23.33 -4.70 7.38
CA LEU A 34 -22.21 -4.78 8.30
C LEU A 34 -21.96 -3.43 8.97
N GLU A 35 -21.62 -3.46 10.26
CA GLU A 35 -21.16 -2.26 10.97
C GLU A 35 -19.85 -1.78 10.37
N CYS A 36 -19.73 -0.49 10.07
CA CYS A 36 -18.48 0.09 9.59
C CYS A 36 -18.25 1.50 10.14
N SER A 37 -17.00 1.87 10.25
CA SER A 37 -16.54 3.24 10.51
C SER A 37 -15.48 3.63 9.49
N GLN A 38 -15.43 4.91 9.14
CA GLN A 38 -14.42 5.54 8.28
C GLN A 38 -13.91 6.77 9.03
N ASP A 39 -12.59 6.91 9.12
CA ASP A 39 -11.97 8.06 9.77
C ASP A 39 -11.61 9.18 8.76
N ASP A 40 -11.07 10.29 9.27
CA ASP A 40 -10.69 11.46 8.46
C ASP A 40 -9.48 11.16 7.54
N SER A 41 -8.73 10.11 7.81
CA SER A 41 -7.63 9.62 6.97
C SER A 41 -8.09 8.59 5.93
N ASN A 42 -9.39 8.33 5.82
CA ASN A 42 -10.01 7.33 4.98
C ASN A 42 -9.72 5.88 5.38
N ASN A 43 -9.15 5.60 6.55
CA ASN A 43 -9.12 4.23 7.07
C ASN A 43 -10.53 3.71 7.27
N VAL A 44 -10.76 2.43 7.00
CA VAL A 44 -12.07 1.79 7.17
C VAL A 44 -11.96 0.59 8.10
N VAL A 45 -12.86 0.50 9.05
CA VAL A 45 -13.04 -0.69 9.89
C VAL A 45 -14.43 -1.26 9.61
N ILE A 46 -14.47 -2.51 9.12
CA ILE A 46 -15.73 -3.24 8.89
C ILE A 46 -15.81 -4.38 9.89
N ARG A 47 -16.95 -4.51 10.56
CA ARG A 47 -17.15 -5.49 11.63
C ARG A 47 -18.16 -6.56 11.23
N LYS A 48 -17.77 -7.81 11.44
CA LYS A 48 -18.64 -8.98 11.26
C LYS A 48 -18.80 -9.67 12.61
N ALA A 49 -20.04 -9.95 12.98
CA ALA A 49 -20.34 -10.70 14.20
C ALA A 49 -19.81 -12.14 14.12
N ALA A 50 -19.54 -12.73 15.28
CA ALA A 50 -19.17 -14.13 15.36
C ALA A 50 -20.26 -15.04 14.81
N SER A 51 -19.86 -16.16 14.22
CA SER A 51 -20.75 -17.25 13.86
C SER A 51 -21.28 -17.96 15.11
N ALA A 52 -22.42 -18.65 14.96
CA ALA A 52 -23.00 -19.45 16.05
C ALA A 52 -21.97 -20.45 16.64
N GLY A 53 -21.80 -20.41 17.95
CA GLY A 53 -20.81 -21.22 18.70
C GLY A 53 -19.42 -20.60 18.80
N TYR A 54 -19.21 -19.40 18.26
CA TYR A 54 -17.95 -18.64 18.37
C TYR A 54 -18.12 -17.30 19.09
N GLU A 55 -19.26 -17.07 19.73
CA GLU A 55 -19.62 -15.78 20.36
C GLU A 55 -18.65 -15.38 21.48
N ASP A 56 -18.11 -16.36 22.19
CA ASP A 56 -17.14 -16.16 23.28
C ASP A 56 -15.69 -16.17 22.81
N ALA A 57 -15.43 -16.42 21.53
CA ALA A 57 -14.08 -16.40 20.98
C ALA A 57 -13.53 -14.98 20.91
N PRO A 58 -12.23 -14.77 21.14
CA PRO A 58 -11.61 -13.46 21.02
C PRO A 58 -11.81 -12.86 19.63
N VAL A 59 -12.10 -11.56 19.57
CA VAL A 59 -12.19 -10.82 18.31
C VAL A 59 -10.84 -10.83 17.60
N VAL A 60 -10.85 -11.10 16.30
CA VAL A 60 -9.66 -11.10 15.45
C VAL A 60 -9.71 -9.90 14.50
N ILE A 61 -8.60 -9.18 14.43
CA ILE A 61 -8.41 -8.10 13.47
C ILE A 61 -7.67 -8.67 12.26
N LEU A 62 -8.25 -8.53 11.06
CA LEU A 62 -7.58 -8.73 9.78
C LEU A 62 -7.15 -7.35 9.28
N GLN A 63 -5.89 -7.17 8.93
CA GLN A 63 -5.36 -5.86 8.54
C GLN A 63 -4.59 -5.94 7.22
N GLY A 64 -4.78 -4.94 6.39
CA GLY A 64 -4.07 -4.67 5.16
C GLY A 64 -4.30 -3.24 4.71
N HIS A 65 -3.58 -2.78 3.67
CA HIS A 65 -3.77 -1.44 3.12
C HIS A 65 -4.47 -1.46 1.75
N CYS A 66 -5.12 -0.36 1.39
CA CYS A 66 -5.88 -0.26 0.15
C CYS A 66 -5.25 0.62 -0.92
N ASP A 67 -4.24 1.38 -0.60
CA ASP A 67 -3.50 2.19 -1.56
C ASP A 67 -2.46 1.36 -2.33
N MET A 68 -1.92 1.94 -3.38
CA MET A 68 -0.91 1.31 -4.22
C MET A 68 0.09 2.33 -4.75
N VAL A 69 1.30 1.86 -5.03
CA VAL A 69 2.30 2.61 -5.81
C VAL A 69 1.82 2.82 -7.24
N CYS A 70 1.84 4.07 -7.71
CA CYS A 70 1.38 4.47 -9.04
C CYS A 70 2.57 4.67 -10.00
N GLU A 71 3.04 3.58 -10.61
CA GLU A 71 4.10 3.61 -11.62
C GLU A 71 3.58 3.07 -12.96
N LYS A 72 4.08 3.63 -14.06
CA LYS A 72 3.70 3.20 -15.41
C LYS A 72 4.88 3.27 -16.39
N THR A 73 4.79 2.52 -17.46
CA THR A 73 5.76 2.56 -18.56
C THR A 73 5.72 3.91 -19.28
N ALA A 74 6.82 4.30 -19.91
CA ALA A 74 6.96 5.61 -20.53
C ALA A 74 5.96 5.87 -21.69
N ASP A 75 5.48 4.81 -22.32
CA ASP A 75 4.49 4.83 -23.41
C ASP A 75 3.04 4.71 -22.93
N SER A 76 2.81 4.45 -21.64
CA SER A 76 1.47 4.34 -21.07
C SER A 76 0.83 5.72 -20.88
N THR A 77 -0.41 5.86 -21.34
CA THR A 77 -1.26 7.06 -21.16
C THR A 77 -2.17 6.97 -19.94
N HIS A 78 -2.07 5.90 -19.14
CA HIS A 78 -2.92 5.65 -17.98
C HIS A 78 -2.91 6.83 -16.99
N ASP A 79 -4.09 7.21 -16.50
CA ASP A 79 -4.28 8.23 -15.47
C ASP A 79 -4.77 7.55 -14.18
N PHE A 80 -3.88 7.37 -13.21
CA PHE A 80 -4.19 6.69 -11.94
C PHE A 80 -5.26 7.36 -11.09
N GLU A 81 -5.63 8.60 -11.37
CA GLU A 81 -6.72 9.28 -10.66
C GLU A 81 -8.09 9.02 -11.28
N LYS A 82 -8.15 8.49 -12.52
CA LYS A 82 -9.40 8.36 -13.29
C LYS A 82 -9.63 6.96 -13.82
N ASP A 83 -8.55 6.30 -14.27
CA ASP A 83 -8.65 5.06 -15.01
C ASP A 83 -8.53 3.85 -14.08
N GLY A 84 -9.36 2.84 -14.32
CA GLY A 84 -9.17 1.53 -13.73
C GLY A 84 -8.02 0.77 -14.40
N LEU A 85 -7.38 -0.15 -13.67
CA LEU A 85 -6.27 -0.94 -14.18
C LEU A 85 -6.72 -1.89 -15.30
N ASP A 86 -5.91 -2.00 -16.35
CA ASP A 86 -6.09 -2.96 -17.44
C ASP A 86 -5.40 -4.28 -17.09
N LEU A 87 -6.16 -5.20 -16.50
CA LEU A 87 -5.65 -6.48 -16.00
C LEU A 87 -5.46 -7.50 -17.12
N MET A 88 -4.34 -8.22 -17.09
CA MET A 88 -4.00 -9.30 -17.99
C MET A 88 -3.65 -10.58 -17.22
N ILE A 89 -3.76 -11.72 -17.89
CA ILE A 89 -3.28 -13.02 -17.39
C ILE A 89 -2.08 -13.45 -18.23
N GLU A 90 -0.93 -13.61 -17.57
CA GLU A 90 0.30 -14.09 -18.19
C GLU A 90 0.76 -15.38 -17.49
N GLY A 91 0.46 -16.53 -18.11
CA GLY A 91 0.68 -17.83 -17.47
C GLY A 91 -0.15 -17.98 -16.21
N ASP A 92 0.48 -18.15 -15.08
CA ASP A 92 -0.16 -18.28 -13.76
C ASP A 92 -0.28 -16.95 -13.00
N TYR A 93 0.09 -15.83 -13.62
CA TYR A 93 0.11 -14.52 -12.99
C TYR A 93 -0.99 -13.60 -13.50
N VAL A 94 -1.52 -12.77 -12.60
CA VAL A 94 -2.32 -11.59 -12.96
C VAL A 94 -1.37 -10.40 -12.99
N THR A 95 -1.38 -9.65 -14.10
CA THR A 95 -0.56 -8.46 -14.30
C THR A 95 -1.42 -7.27 -14.71
N ALA A 96 -0.85 -6.08 -14.76
CA ALA A 96 -1.49 -4.89 -15.31
C ALA A 96 -0.71 -4.38 -16.53
N ASN A 97 -1.43 -3.99 -17.57
CA ASN A 97 -0.86 -3.55 -18.84
C ASN A 97 -0.22 -2.17 -18.70
N GLY A 98 1.11 -2.13 -18.72
CA GLY A 98 1.88 -0.88 -18.69
C GLY A 98 1.79 -0.08 -17.38
N THR A 99 1.31 -0.69 -16.31
CA THR A 99 1.22 -0.07 -14.97
C THR A 99 1.59 -1.05 -13.86
N THR A 100 1.82 -0.54 -12.65
CA THR A 100 1.78 -1.34 -11.42
C THR A 100 0.40 -1.97 -11.22
N LEU A 101 0.34 -3.11 -10.52
CA LEU A 101 -0.88 -3.89 -10.27
C LEU A 101 -1.57 -3.53 -8.94
N GLY A 102 -0.82 -3.10 -7.93
CA GLY A 102 -1.33 -2.96 -6.56
C GLY A 102 -1.73 -4.30 -5.94
N GLY A 103 -1.01 -5.38 -6.26
CA GLY A 103 -1.16 -6.70 -5.64
C GLY A 103 -0.89 -6.66 -4.15
N ASP A 104 0.10 -5.92 -3.79
CA ASP A 104 0.47 -5.35 -2.53
C ASP A 104 -0.36 -4.07 -2.32
N ASP A 105 -1.28 -4.00 -1.37
CA ASP A 105 -1.81 -5.10 -0.56
C ASP A 105 -3.30 -5.38 -0.90
N GLY A 106 -3.67 -5.13 -2.15
CA GLY A 106 -5.03 -5.37 -2.61
C GLY A 106 -5.47 -6.83 -2.49
N ILE A 107 -4.53 -7.79 -2.34
CA ILE A 107 -4.89 -9.19 -2.10
C ILE A 107 -5.46 -9.37 -0.69
N ALA A 108 -4.88 -8.72 0.33
CA ALA A 108 -5.42 -8.74 1.68
C ALA A 108 -6.83 -8.14 1.73
N VAL A 109 -7.02 -7.00 1.06
CA VAL A 109 -8.36 -6.39 0.97
C VAL A 109 -9.35 -7.36 0.32
N ALA A 110 -8.96 -8.06 -0.76
CA ALA A 110 -9.81 -9.04 -1.40
C ALA A 110 -10.17 -10.22 -0.47
N TYR A 111 -9.21 -10.72 0.32
CA TYR A 111 -9.47 -11.74 1.33
C TYR A 111 -10.42 -11.24 2.43
N MET A 112 -10.19 -10.03 2.94
CA MET A 112 -11.08 -9.43 3.94
C MET A 112 -12.51 -9.32 3.42
N LEU A 113 -12.71 -8.82 2.20
CA LEU A 113 -14.04 -8.72 1.60
C LEU A 113 -14.69 -10.10 1.41
N ALA A 114 -13.92 -11.12 1.01
CA ALA A 114 -14.43 -12.48 0.86
C ALA A 114 -14.86 -13.07 2.21
N VAL A 115 -14.10 -12.87 3.28
CA VAL A 115 -14.45 -13.31 4.64
C VAL A 115 -15.69 -12.57 5.16
N LEU A 116 -15.77 -11.27 4.92
CA LEU A 116 -16.92 -10.44 5.33
C LEU A 116 -18.21 -10.84 4.60
N GLU A 117 -18.14 -11.21 3.31
CA GLU A 117 -19.30 -11.61 2.51
C GLU A 117 -19.75 -13.07 2.76
N SER A 118 -18.84 -13.93 3.24
CA SER A 118 -19.14 -15.35 3.40
C SER A 118 -20.13 -15.61 4.52
N ASP A 119 -21.17 -16.41 4.25
CA ASP A 119 -22.09 -16.92 5.25
C ASP A 119 -21.76 -18.37 5.67
N ASP A 120 -20.83 -19.03 4.97
CA ASP A 120 -20.49 -20.44 5.18
C ASP A 120 -19.33 -20.65 6.14
N LEU A 121 -18.55 -19.61 6.42
CA LEU A 121 -17.40 -19.67 7.31
C LEU A 121 -17.83 -19.61 8.77
N GLN A 122 -17.25 -20.46 9.60
CA GLN A 122 -17.39 -20.40 11.06
C GLN A 122 -16.23 -19.60 11.63
N LEU A 123 -16.52 -18.42 12.14
CA LEU A 123 -15.53 -17.40 12.50
C LEU A 123 -15.83 -16.80 13.87
N PRO A 124 -14.77 -16.40 14.62
CA PRO A 124 -14.95 -15.44 15.71
C PRO A 124 -15.45 -14.10 15.14
N ALA A 125 -15.77 -13.14 15.99
CA ALA A 125 -16.02 -11.79 15.52
C ALA A 125 -14.78 -11.23 14.83
N ILE A 126 -14.99 -10.59 13.68
CA ILE A 126 -13.92 -10.05 12.83
C ILE A 126 -14.01 -8.53 12.78
N GLU A 127 -12.87 -7.88 12.92
CA GLU A 127 -12.66 -6.47 12.54
C GLU A 127 -11.72 -6.45 11.33
N ALA A 128 -12.23 -6.12 10.16
CA ALA A 128 -11.42 -5.88 8.98
C ALA A 128 -10.95 -4.42 9.00
N LEU A 129 -9.70 -4.21 9.35
CA LEU A 129 -9.04 -2.91 9.38
C LEU A 129 -8.31 -2.68 8.06
N ILE A 130 -8.78 -1.75 7.28
CA ILE A 130 -8.22 -1.39 5.99
C ILE A 130 -7.61 0.00 6.11
N THR A 131 -6.29 0.08 6.07
CA THR A 131 -5.54 1.33 6.19
C THR A 131 -5.26 1.95 4.82
N THR A 132 -4.85 3.21 4.83
CA THR A 132 -4.54 4.02 3.66
C THR A 132 -3.12 4.56 3.74
N ASP A 133 -2.57 4.94 2.57
CA ASP A 133 -1.30 5.65 2.47
C ASP A 133 -0.15 4.93 3.19
N GLU A 134 -0.13 3.59 3.07
CA GLU A 134 0.94 2.74 3.59
C GLU A 134 2.24 3.01 2.83
N GLU A 135 2.18 3.00 1.50
CA GLU A 135 3.27 3.08 0.54
C GLU A 135 4.10 4.40 0.63
N ILE A 136 3.55 5.37 1.31
CA ILE A 136 4.18 6.68 1.51
C ILE A 136 4.55 6.97 2.96
N GLY A 137 4.60 5.93 3.80
CA GLY A 137 5.10 5.99 5.17
C GLY A 137 4.07 5.70 6.24
N LEU A 138 3.11 4.80 6.02
CA LEU A 138 2.13 4.31 7.00
C LEU A 138 1.23 5.43 7.56
N LEU A 139 0.90 6.46 6.73
CA LEU A 139 0.22 7.67 7.21
C LEU A 139 -1.16 7.37 7.78
N GLY A 140 -1.94 6.50 7.12
CA GLY A 140 -3.25 6.10 7.63
C GLY A 140 -3.15 5.34 8.95
N ALA A 141 -2.23 4.38 9.05
CA ALA A 141 -2.01 3.63 10.28
C ALA A 141 -1.54 4.53 11.44
N ALA A 142 -0.70 5.53 11.16
CA ALA A 142 -0.26 6.50 12.17
C ALA A 142 -1.39 7.41 12.69
N ALA A 143 -2.41 7.67 11.86
CA ALA A 143 -3.56 8.49 12.21
C ALA A 143 -4.67 7.70 12.94
N LEU A 144 -4.61 6.36 12.90
CA LEU A 144 -5.65 5.49 13.41
C LEU A 144 -5.86 5.64 14.93
N ASN A 145 -7.11 5.79 15.36
CA ASN A 145 -7.48 5.69 16.76
C ASN A 145 -7.66 4.21 17.18
N GLY A 146 -6.61 3.57 17.64
CA GLY A 146 -6.63 2.16 18.05
C GLY A 146 -7.60 1.82 19.21
N ASN A 147 -8.14 2.81 19.91
CA ASN A 147 -9.13 2.60 20.98
C ASN A 147 -10.49 2.14 20.45
N GLU A 148 -10.75 2.31 19.16
CA GLU A 148 -11.99 1.87 18.52
C GLU A 148 -11.98 0.37 18.18
N LEU A 149 -10.82 -0.27 18.24
CA LEU A 149 -10.66 -1.70 17.97
C LEU A 149 -10.88 -2.52 19.25
N LYS A 150 -11.73 -3.54 19.13
CA LYS A 150 -12.03 -4.50 20.20
C LYS A 150 -11.06 -5.68 20.23
N GLY A 151 -10.61 -6.11 19.05
CA GLY A 151 -9.66 -7.20 18.90
C GLY A 151 -8.31 -6.92 19.58
N ARG A 152 -7.63 -8.02 19.98
CA ARG A 152 -6.27 -7.97 20.55
C ARG A 152 -5.33 -8.92 19.82
N THR A 153 -5.85 -9.68 18.88
CA THR A 153 -5.08 -10.49 17.93
C THR A 153 -5.23 -9.86 16.57
N LEU A 154 -4.12 -9.41 15.99
CA LEU A 154 -4.08 -8.80 14.68
C LEU A 154 -3.30 -9.71 13.74
N LEU A 155 -3.90 -10.01 12.59
CA LEU A 155 -3.28 -10.69 11.46
C LEU A 155 -3.07 -9.64 10.37
N ASN A 156 -1.84 -9.16 10.25
CA ASN A 156 -1.43 -8.33 9.11
C ASN A 156 -1.19 -9.27 7.93
N MET A 157 -1.82 -8.98 6.80
CA MET A 157 -1.76 -9.81 5.59
C MET A 157 -0.86 -9.22 4.51
N ASP A 158 -0.16 -8.17 4.84
CA ASP A 158 0.82 -7.48 4.02
C ASP A 158 2.19 -8.19 4.15
N SER A 159 2.28 -9.35 3.49
CA SER A 159 3.46 -10.21 3.53
C SER A 159 3.60 -11.00 2.23
N GLU A 160 4.82 -11.06 1.70
CA GLU A 160 5.10 -11.61 0.37
C GLU A 160 5.36 -13.13 0.35
N GLU A 161 5.78 -13.73 1.47
CA GLU A 161 6.26 -15.11 1.49
C GLU A 161 5.20 -16.07 2.01
N GLU A 162 4.78 -17.00 1.16
CA GLU A 162 3.82 -18.05 1.50
C GLU A 162 4.34 -18.97 2.62
N GLY A 163 3.50 -19.21 3.62
CA GLY A 163 3.79 -20.12 4.72
C GLY A 163 4.72 -19.55 5.80
N ILE A 164 5.10 -18.28 5.72
CA ILE A 164 5.93 -17.61 6.71
C ILE A 164 5.07 -16.65 7.54
N LEU A 165 5.14 -16.82 8.87
CA LEU A 165 4.55 -15.89 9.83
C LEU A 165 5.66 -14.98 10.40
N THR A 166 5.68 -13.72 9.99
CA THR A 166 6.61 -12.73 10.50
C THR A 166 6.08 -12.16 11.82
N VAL A 167 6.87 -12.24 12.88
CA VAL A 167 6.47 -11.80 14.23
C VAL A 167 7.14 -10.52 14.69
N SER A 168 8.03 -9.96 13.87
CA SER A 168 8.71 -8.69 14.14
C SER A 168 9.18 -8.03 12.84
N CYS A 169 9.39 -6.74 12.87
CA CYS A 169 9.95 -5.99 11.76
C CYS A 169 11.07 -5.05 12.22
N ALA A 170 11.88 -4.57 11.28
CA ALA A 170 12.83 -3.50 11.54
C ALA A 170 12.08 -2.17 11.66
N GLY A 171 12.57 -1.29 12.52
CA GLY A 171 12.11 0.09 12.58
C GLY A 171 12.77 0.94 11.48
N GLY A 172 12.13 2.03 11.08
CA GLY A 172 12.67 3.02 10.17
C GLY A 172 12.64 4.43 10.77
N MET A 173 13.47 5.31 10.23
CA MET A 173 13.48 6.72 10.58
C MET A 173 13.78 7.55 9.32
N THR A 174 12.99 8.59 9.12
CA THR A 174 13.26 9.61 8.09
C THR A 174 13.86 10.84 8.75
N ALA A 175 15.06 11.24 8.34
CA ALA A 175 15.69 12.47 8.76
C ALA A 175 15.49 13.53 7.67
N MET A 176 14.84 14.64 8.02
CA MET A 176 14.72 15.80 7.13
C MET A 176 15.79 16.83 7.52
N MET A 177 16.55 17.28 6.53
CA MET A 177 17.61 18.28 6.72
C MET A 177 17.36 19.47 5.80
N ASP A 178 17.08 20.61 6.41
CA ASP A 178 16.92 21.88 5.70
C ASP A 178 18.27 22.61 5.61
N LEU A 179 18.79 22.70 4.40
CA LEU A 179 20.05 23.39 4.13
C LEU A 179 19.77 24.78 3.51
N PRO A 180 20.05 25.87 4.22
CA PRO A 180 19.89 27.20 3.63
C PRO A 180 20.93 27.41 2.53
N VAL A 181 20.47 27.66 1.31
CA VAL A 181 21.32 27.91 0.14
C VAL A 181 21.15 29.35 -0.34
N ARG A 182 22.25 29.94 -0.82
CA ARG A 182 22.23 31.21 -1.55
C ARG A 182 22.33 30.92 -3.04
N ARG A 183 21.39 31.42 -3.80
CA ARG A 183 21.42 31.33 -5.28
C ARG A 183 22.09 32.58 -5.82
N SER A 184 22.95 32.40 -6.80
CA SER A 184 23.59 33.49 -7.55
C SER A 184 23.53 33.19 -9.03
N GLU A 185 23.49 34.24 -9.85
CA GLU A 185 23.65 34.09 -11.29
C GLU A 185 25.13 33.79 -11.58
N VAL A 186 25.38 32.77 -12.37
CA VAL A 186 26.72 32.41 -12.84
C VAL A 186 26.71 32.33 -14.38
N MET A 187 27.79 32.84 -14.97
CA MET A 187 28.05 32.69 -16.41
C MET A 187 28.80 31.39 -16.61
N GLY A 188 28.34 30.54 -17.54
CA GLY A 188 28.99 29.27 -17.82
C GLY A 188 28.18 28.46 -18.83
N GLU A 189 28.73 27.32 -19.24
CA GLU A 189 28.02 26.33 -20.05
C GLU A 189 27.15 25.45 -19.15
N GLN A 190 25.92 25.22 -19.59
CA GLN A 190 25.02 24.30 -18.91
C GLN A 190 25.33 22.86 -19.36
N MET A 191 25.54 21.97 -18.39
CA MET A 191 25.68 20.55 -18.63
C MET A 191 24.65 19.76 -17.86
N GLU A 192 24.18 18.68 -18.42
CA GLU A 192 23.32 17.70 -17.79
C GLU A 192 24.13 16.43 -17.47
N VAL A 193 24.02 15.95 -16.25
CA VAL A 193 24.62 14.68 -15.83
C VAL A 193 23.52 13.73 -15.41
N THR A 194 23.37 12.63 -16.13
CA THR A 194 22.37 11.61 -15.88
C THR A 194 23.02 10.33 -15.35
N ILE A 195 22.51 9.82 -14.23
CA ILE A 195 22.88 8.51 -13.69
C ILE A 195 21.71 7.58 -13.89
N SER A 196 21.87 6.61 -14.79
CA SER A 196 20.81 5.69 -15.21
C SER A 196 21.32 4.25 -15.33
N GLY A 197 20.41 3.30 -15.62
CA GLY A 197 20.76 1.89 -15.83
C GLY A 197 21.14 1.14 -14.55
N LEU A 198 20.83 1.68 -13.37
CA LEU A 198 21.05 1.01 -12.09
C LEU A 198 19.93 -0.02 -11.86
N ALA A 199 20.29 -1.16 -11.26
CA ALA A 199 19.32 -2.14 -10.82
C ALA A 199 18.54 -1.57 -9.62
N GLY A 200 17.22 -1.39 -9.77
CA GLY A 200 16.33 -1.04 -8.70
C GLY A 200 16.18 -2.18 -7.68
N GLY A 201 15.25 -2.05 -6.77
CA GLY A 201 14.90 -3.08 -5.80
C GLY A 201 14.07 -2.55 -4.65
N HIS A 202 13.42 -3.47 -3.96
CA HIS A 202 12.61 -3.13 -2.80
C HIS A 202 13.49 -2.64 -1.65
N SER A 203 13.10 -1.54 -1.00
CA SER A 203 13.89 -0.87 0.05
C SER A 203 14.03 -1.70 1.33
N GLY A 204 13.12 -2.61 1.61
CA GLY A 204 13.14 -3.53 2.75
C GLY A 204 13.77 -4.88 2.38
N THR A 205 13.08 -5.69 1.59
CA THR A 205 13.45 -7.10 1.33
C THR A 205 14.73 -7.27 0.53
N GLU A 206 15.14 -6.27 -0.26
CA GLU A 206 16.34 -6.31 -1.09
C GLU A 206 17.49 -5.41 -0.64
N ILE A 207 17.37 -4.70 0.47
CA ILE A 207 18.40 -3.77 0.96
C ILE A 207 19.76 -4.45 1.20
N HIS A 208 19.74 -5.74 1.58
CA HIS A 208 20.94 -6.54 1.78
C HIS A 208 21.72 -6.82 0.50
N LYS A 209 21.14 -6.62 -0.69
CA LYS A 209 21.81 -6.83 -1.99
C LYS A 209 22.81 -5.73 -2.34
N ASN A 210 22.92 -4.66 -1.53
CA ASN A 210 23.87 -3.57 -1.69
C ASN A 210 23.91 -2.97 -3.11
N ARG A 211 22.74 -2.78 -3.72
CA ARG A 211 22.64 -2.17 -5.05
C ARG A 211 23.05 -0.70 -5.01
N ALA A 212 23.58 -0.21 -6.12
CA ALA A 212 24.02 1.18 -6.20
C ALA A 212 22.84 2.15 -6.10
N ASN A 213 23.03 3.22 -5.33
CA ASN A 213 22.08 4.31 -5.17
C ASN A 213 22.49 5.51 -6.02
N SER A 214 21.63 5.98 -6.92
CA SER A 214 21.91 7.09 -7.84
C SER A 214 22.23 8.40 -7.12
N ASN A 215 21.54 8.70 -6.01
CA ASN A 215 21.79 9.91 -5.22
C ASN A 215 23.18 9.90 -4.58
N ILE A 216 23.62 8.74 -4.07
CA ILE A 216 24.96 8.58 -3.50
C ILE A 216 26.03 8.77 -4.58
N LEU A 217 25.82 8.20 -5.76
CA LEU A 217 26.76 8.34 -6.89
C LEU A 217 26.80 9.79 -7.38
N ALA A 218 25.65 10.46 -7.52
CA ALA A 218 25.59 11.87 -7.88
C ALA A 218 26.30 12.75 -6.85
N GLY A 219 26.03 12.52 -5.56
CA GLY A 219 26.67 13.27 -4.48
C GLY A 219 28.20 13.12 -4.48
N ARG A 220 28.72 11.91 -4.69
CA ARG A 220 30.16 11.66 -4.82
C ARG A 220 30.75 12.36 -6.04
N PHE A 221 30.09 12.27 -7.19
CA PHE A 221 30.52 12.94 -8.41
C PHE A 221 30.61 14.48 -8.22
N LEU A 222 29.54 15.08 -7.66
CA LEU A 222 29.52 16.52 -7.40
C LEU A 222 30.55 16.95 -6.36
N TYR A 223 30.79 16.13 -5.34
CA TYR A 223 31.82 16.39 -4.34
C TYR A 223 33.22 16.43 -4.94
N GLU A 224 33.54 15.47 -5.81
CA GLU A 224 34.83 15.43 -6.53
C GLU A 224 35.00 16.64 -7.47
N LEU A 225 33.93 17.06 -8.14
CA LEU A 225 33.94 18.26 -8.98
C LEU A 225 34.17 19.53 -8.17
N ALA A 226 33.54 19.67 -7.00
CA ALA A 226 33.65 20.84 -6.15
C ALA A 226 34.99 20.93 -5.42
N GLY A 227 35.65 19.81 -5.22
CA GLY A 227 36.94 19.72 -4.53
C GLY A 227 38.16 20.00 -5.42
N LYS A 228 37.95 20.22 -6.70
CA LYS A 228 39.00 20.58 -7.68
C LYS A 228 38.90 22.03 -8.08
#